data_c917f74c59245af78fef7830899432b2
#
_entry.id   c917f74c59245af78fef7830899432b2
#
_cell.length_a   1.000
_cell.length_b   1.000
_cell.length_c   1.000
_cell.angle_alpha   90.00
_cell.angle_beta   90.00
_cell.angle_gamma   90.00
#
_symmetry.space_group_name_H-M   'P 1'
#
loop_
_entity.id
_entity.type
_entity.pdbx_description
1 polymer ?
#
loop_
_entity_poly.entity_id
_entity_poly.type
_entity_poly.pdbx_seq_one_letter_code
_entity_poly.pdbx_strand_id
1 'polypeptide(L)'
;FYKKTSDILLQLPIPGIVGISTEPYVNAASVKNEGWEFALGYNDQWGDWKFGANVNFSKVKNEILDLHGKDSWITDWSINLEGHPINSYYGYVADGLYRTQAEVDEANEKNSVGGGALKLGDIRYKDVSGPEGKPDGVVDTYDRTVIGNPFPDFTYGFGLNAAYKGFDLSAFFQGVAGVDRIVMDYPTVSGNVTTAFLDRYSESANPNGNFPRLGNGDYNSQPSSFWLKDASYLRLKNIELGYSFKQEWIRKAKLERLRIYVSAQNILTITGIDDYDPEKYGTDTRGHAYPNAKTFSVGLN
;
A
#
# COMPACT_ATOMS: atom_id res chain seq x y z
N PHE A 1 -22.24 6.01 -7.37
CA PHE A 1 -22.92 5.33 -6.26
C PHE A 1 -22.68 6.05 -4.94
N TYR A 2 -23.57 5.80 -4.01
CA TYR A 2 -23.48 6.25 -2.61
C TYR A 2 -23.95 5.12 -1.71
N LYS A 3 -23.16 4.76 -0.70
CA LYS A 3 -23.51 3.76 0.30
C LYS A 3 -23.16 4.28 1.69
N LYS A 4 -24.15 4.39 2.57
CA LYS A 4 -23.96 4.63 4.00
C LYS A 4 -24.20 3.31 4.75
N THR A 5 -23.28 2.95 5.62
CA THR A 5 -23.41 1.83 6.55
C THR A 5 -23.43 2.41 7.94
N SER A 6 -24.50 2.15 8.70
CA SER A 6 -24.67 2.55 10.11
C SER A 6 -24.51 1.33 11.01
N ASP A 7 -24.37 1.56 12.30
CA ASP A 7 -24.34 0.54 13.33
C ASP A 7 -23.22 -0.52 13.11
N ILE A 8 -22.07 -0.05 12.63
CA ILE A 8 -20.90 -0.91 12.43
C ILE A 8 -20.43 -1.39 13.80
N LEU A 9 -20.26 -2.70 13.92
CA LEU A 9 -19.71 -3.33 15.13
C LEU A 9 -18.20 -3.09 15.17
N LEU A 10 -17.76 -2.40 16.20
CA LEU A 10 -16.35 -2.17 16.50
C LEU A 10 -16.05 -2.60 17.93
N GLN A 11 -14.83 -3.11 18.15
CA GLN A 11 -14.33 -3.35 19.50
C GLN A 11 -13.91 -2.03 20.11
N LEU A 12 -14.51 -1.68 21.24
CA LEU A 12 -14.15 -0.46 21.97
C LEU A 12 -13.10 -0.76 23.01
N PRO A 13 -11.94 -0.07 22.98
CA PRO A 13 -11.00 -0.10 24.08
C PRO A 13 -11.69 0.38 25.35
N ILE A 14 -11.69 -0.45 26.37
CA ILE A 14 -12.19 -0.12 27.69
C ILE A 14 -11.02 0.04 28.66
N PRO A 15 -11.10 0.99 29.61
CA PRO A 15 -10.05 1.15 30.60
C PRO A 15 -9.81 -0.16 31.34
N GLY A 16 -8.54 -0.57 31.48
CA GLY A 16 -8.14 -1.82 32.14
C GLY A 16 -8.65 -1.99 33.59
N ILE A 17 -9.04 -0.88 34.24
CA ILE A 17 -9.65 -0.87 35.58
C ILE A 17 -11.00 -1.61 35.64
N VAL A 18 -11.65 -1.82 34.49
CA VAL A 18 -12.94 -2.55 34.42
C VAL A 18 -12.75 -4.07 34.56
N GLY A 19 -11.51 -4.58 34.44
CA GLY A 19 -11.18 -5.99 34.64
C GLY A 19 -11.67 -6.93 33.53
N ILE A 20 -12.07 -6.40 32.38
CA ILE A 20 -12.48 -7.15 31.18
C ILE A 20 -11.25 -7.31 30.28
N SER A 21 -10.90 -8.54 29.97
CA SER A 21 -9.74 -8.86 29.12
C SER A 21 -10.04 -8.82 27.61
N THR A 22 -11.31 -8.79 27.23
CA THR A 22 -11.74 -8.76 25.82
C THR A 22 -12.65 -7.57 25.60
N GLU A 23 -12.26 -6.71 24.67
CA GLU A 23 -13.03 -5.52 24.31
C GLU A 23 -14.40 -5.90 23.74
N PRO A 24 -15.50 -5.32 24.25
CA PRO A 24 -16.83 -5.60 23.74
C PRO A 24 -17.07 -5.02 22.36
N TYR A 25 -17.82 -5.72 21.54
CA TYR A 25 -18.35 -5.18 20.31
C TYR A 25 -19.55 -4.27 20.61
N VAL A 26 -19.53 -3.09 20.07
CA VAL A 26 -20.63 -2.12 20.15
C VAL A 26 -20.95 -1.55 18.76
N ASN A 27 -22.20 -1.12 18.58
CA ASN A 27 -22.60 -0.39 17.38
C ASN A 27 -22.07 1.04 17.49
N ALA A 28 -20.91 1.30 16.91
CA ALA A 28 -20.14 2.47 17.28
C ALA A 28 -19.65 3.31 16.10
N ALA A 29 -20.10 3.03 14.88
CA ALA A 29 -19.68 3.87 13.75
C ALA A 29 -20.71 3.92 12.61
N SER A 30 -20.66 5.01 11.89
CA SER A 30 -21.27 5.15 10.56
C SER A 30 -20.19 5.51 9.55
N VAL A 31 -20.19 4.82 8.42
CA VAL A 31 -19.21 5.00 7.34
C VAL A 31 -19.94 5.23 6.02
N LYS A 32 -19.43 6.16 5.25
CA LYS A 32 -19.89 6.48 3.91
C LYS A 32 -18.84 6.00 2.89
N ASN A 33 -19.33 5.36 1.82
CA ASN A 33 -18.58 5.13 0.60
C ASN A 33 -19.33 5.78 -0.55
N GLU A 34 -18.69 6.70 -1.24
CA GLU A 34 -19.24 7.36 -2.41
C GLU A 34 -18.23 7.34 -3.55
N GLY A 35 -18.72 7.29 -4.77
CA GLY A 35 -17.81 7.23 -5.89
C GLY A 35 -18.52 7.09 -7.22
N TRP A 36 -17.72 6.93 -8.24
CA TRP A 36 -18.19 6.68 -9.60
C TRP A 36 -17.35 5.61 -10.25
N GLU A 37 -18.00 4.87 -11.15
CA GLU A 37 -17.43 3.78 -11.92
C GLU A 37 -17.68 4.01 -13.38
N PHE A 38 -16.70 3.72 -14.19
CA PHE A 38 -16.77 3.84 -15.63
C PHE A 38 -16.27 2.56 -16.28
N ALA A 39 -17.02 2.05 -17.24
CA ALA A 39 -16.62 0.91 -18.06
C ALA A 39 -16.92 1.19 -19.53
N LEU A 40 -15.92 0.98 -20.38
CA LEU A 40 -16.01 1.13 -21.81
C LEU A 40 -15.45 -0.11 -22.49
N GLY A 41 -16.17 -0.62 -23.47
CA GLY A 41 -15.73 -1.71 -24.34
C GLY A 41 -15.85 -1.31 -25.80
N TYR A 42 -14.84 -1.64 -26.57
CA TYR A 42 -14.82 -1.47 -28.02
C TYR A 42 -14.38 -2.78 -28.67
N ASN A 43 -15.09 -3.21 -29.71
CA ASN A 43 -14.73 -4.35 -30.53
C ASN A 43 -15.00 -4.00 -32.00
N ASP A 44 -14.04 -4.32 -32.86
CA ASP A 44 -14.16 -4.05 -34.29
C ASP A 44 -13.44 -5.13 -35.12
N GLN A 45 -13.75 -5.17 -36.42
CA GLN A 45 -13.14 -6.08 -37.37
C GLN A 45 -12.83 -5.37 -38.68
N TRP A 46 -11.55 -5.38 -39.07
CA TRP A 46 -11.06 -4.83 -40.35
C TRP A 46 -10.43 -5.92 -41.18
N GLY A 47 -11.18 -6.46 -42.14
CA GLY A 47 -10.74 -7.60 -42.92
C GLY A 47 -10.51 -8.84 -42.05
N ASP A 48 -9.30 -9.37 -42.06
CA ASP A 48 -8.90 -10.53 -41.22
C ASP A 48 -8.51 -10.15 -39.79
N TRP A 49 -8.40 -8.86 -39.45
CA TRP A 49 -8.09 -8.39 -38.15
C TRP A 49 -9.32 -8.22 -37.29
N LYS A 50 -9.27 -8.71 -36.06
CA LYS A 50 -10.26 -8.44 -35.00
C LYS A 50 -9.56 -7.76 -33.85
N PHE A 51 -10.15 -6.72 -33.30
CA PHE A 51 -9.64 -5.97 -32.16
C PHE A 51 -10.70 -5.87 -31.09
N GLY A 52 -10.25 -5.92 -29.85
CA GLY A 52 -11.06 -5.60 -28.71
C GLY A 52 -10.25 -4.81 -27.69
N ALA A 53 -10.88 -3.83 -27.10
CA ALA A 53 -10.35 -3.10 -25.95
C ALA A 53 -11.45 -2.92 -24.92
N ASN A 54 -11.10 -3.05 -23.65
CA ASN A 54 -12.00 -2.74 -22.55
C ASN A 54 -11.21 -1.95 -21.49
N VAL A 55 -11.87 -0.97 -20.91
CA VAL A 55 -11.33 -0.15 -19.83
C VAL A 55 -12.37 -0.10 -18.72
N ASN A 56 -11.94 -0.27 -17.49
CA ASN A 56 -12.72 0.03 -16.31
C ASN A 56 -11.93 0.97 -15.41
N PHE A 57 -12.63 1.85 -14.76
CA PHE A 57 -12.08 2.83 -13.84
C PHE A 57 -13.07 3.09 -12.73
N SER A 58 -12.58 3.13 -11.49
CA SER A 58 -13.39 3.38 -10.30
C SER A 58 -12.68 4.36 -9.39
N LYS A 59 -13.43 5.31 -8.85
CA LYS A 59 -13.03 6.19 -7.75
C LYS A 59 -13.95 5.96 -6.58
N VAL A 60 -13.40 5.69 -5.41
CA VAL A 60 -14.16 5.49 -4.19
C VAL A 60 -13.57 6.36 -3.09
N LYS A 61 -14.42 7.19 -2.46
CA LYS A 61 -14.06 7.91 -1.23
C LYS A 61 -14.74 7.20 -0.06
N ASN A 62 -13.92 6.72 0.87
CA ASN A 62 -14.35 6.19 2.15
C ASN A 62 -14.26 7.30 3.20
N GLU A 63 -15.26 7.44 4.09
CA GLU A 63 -15.28 8.49 5.10
C GLU A 63 -16.10 8.04 6.31
N ILE A 64 -15.51 8.16 7.49
CA ILE A 64 -16.21 7.98 8.76
C ILE A 64 -17.10 9.20 9.00
N LEU A 65 -18.38 8.98 9.23
CA LEU A 65 -19.36 10.03 9.45
C LEU A 65 -19.64 10.29 10.92
N ASP A 66 -19.54 9.26 11.76
CA ASP A 66 -19.92 9.33 13.17
C ASP A 66 -19.24 8.19 13.94
N LEU A 67 -18.68 8.52 15.08
CA LEU A 67 -18.04 7.59 16.03
C LEU A 67 -18.79 7.51 17.37
N HIS A 68 -20.10 7.88 17.38
CA HIS A 68 -20.98 7.85 18.55
C HIS A 68 -20.43 8.64 19.75
N GLY A 69 -19.97 9.86 19.47
CA GLY A 69 -19.49 10.78 20.50
C GLY A 69 -18.07 10.49 21.02
N LYS A 70 -17.32 9.65 20.33
CA LYS A 70 -15.87 9.52 20.55
C LYS A 70 -15.12 10.39 19.55
N ASP A 71 -14.09 11.07 20.03
CA ASP A 71 -13.26 11.94 19.17
C ASP A 71 -12.46 11.10 18.16
N SER A 72 -11.88 9.99 18.59
CA SER A 72 -11.09 9.10 17.73
C SER A 72 -10.82 7.75 18.38
N TRP A 73 -10.37 6.79 17.56
CA TRP A 73 -9.79 5.52 18.01
C TRP A 73 -8.43 5.35 17.36
N ILE A 74 -7.42 5.26 18.20
CA ILE A 74 -6.03 5.12 17.79
C ILE A 74 -5.58 3.69 18.05
N THR A 75 -4.99 3.07 17.04
CA THR A 75 -4.19 1.86 17.14
C THR A 75 -2.72 2.20 16.91
N ASP A 76 -1.83 1.21 16.91
CA ASP A 76 -0.38 1.50 16.77
C ASP A 76 -0.04 2.38 15.56
N TRP A 77 -0.62 2.07 14.40
CA TRP A 77 -0.30 2.70 13.11
C TRP A 77 -1.49 3.38 12.44
N SER A 78 -2.66 3.36 13.02
CA SER A 78 -3.85 3.93 12.40
C SER A 78 -4.75 4.64 13.38
N ILE A 79 -5.60 5.51 12.82
CA ILE A 79 -6.65 6.24 13.53
C ILE A 79 -7.96 6.08 12.78
N ASN A 80 -9.04 5.95 13.54
CA ASN A 80 -10.39 6.18 13.06
C ASN A 80 -10.84 7.54 13.60
N LEU A 81 -11.05 8.49 12.71
CA LEU A 81 -11.39 9.88 12.98
C LEU A 81 -12.49 10.31 12.03
N GLU A 82 -13.49 11.04 12.52
CA GLU A 82 -14.58 11.58 11.68
C GLU A 82 -14.02 12.48 10.56
N GLY A 83 -14.58 12.36 9.36
CA GLY A 83 -14.13 13.06 8.17
C GLY A 83 -12.95 12.39 7.44
N HIS A 84 -12.36 11.34 8.01
CA HIS A 84 -11.25 10.59 7.43
C HIS A 84 -11.66 9.17 7.00
N PRO A 85 -10.91 8.53 6.11
CA PRO A 85 -11.08 7.12 5.81
C PRO A 85 -10.88 6.24 7.05
N ILE A 86 -11.58 5.11 7.09
CA ILE A 86 -11.40 4.13 8.16
C ILE A 86 -9.95 3.62 8.18
N ASN A 87 -9.36 3.48 9.38
CA ASN A 87 -7.96 3.06 9.58
C ASN A 87 -6.93 3.92 8.82
N SER A 88 -7.16 5.23 8.72
CA SER A 88 -6.16 6.16 8.19
C SER A 88 -4.84 6.02 8.93
N TYR A 89 -3.71 6.04 8.22
CA TYR A 89 -2.41 5.94 8.86
C TYR A 89 -2.14 7.14 9.76
N TYR A 90 -1.64 6.86 10.96
CA TYR A 90 -1.47 7.85 12.02
C TYR A 90 -0.09 7.75 12.65
N GLY A 91 0.64 8.85 12.67
CA GLY A 91 2.01 8.87 13.18
C GLY A 91 2.68 10.22 13.04
N TYR A 92 4.00 10.23 13.21
CA TYR A 92 4.84 11.42 13.11
C TYR A 92 5.15 11.78 11.66
N VAL A 93 5.27 13.06 11.37
CA VAL A 93 5.77 13.55 10.08
C VAL A 93 7.30 13.54 10.12
N ALA A 94 7.93 12.67 9.35
CA ALA A 94 9.38 12.60 9.24
C ALA A 94 9.91 13.65 8.26
N ASP A 95 11.08 14.22 8.60
CA ASP A 95 11.81 15.22 7.82
C ASP A 95 13.28 14.80 7.61
N GLY A 96 13.46 13.55 7.18
CA GLY A 96 14.79 12.97 6.96
C GLY A 96 15.43 12.43 8.23
N LEU A 97 16.75 12.48 8.30
CA LEU A 97 17.56 12.01 9.42
C LEU A 97 18.34 13.18 10.02
N TYR A 98 18.67 13.11 11.31
CA TYR A 98 19.61 14.04 11.93
C TYR A 98 20.99 13.90 11.29
N ARG A 99 21.55 15.02 10.79
CA ARG A 99 22.81 15.05 10.04
C ARG A 99 23.91 15.81 10.74
N THR A 100 23.59 16.69 11.70
CA THR A 100 24.55 17.49 12.44
C THR A 100 24.40 17.29 13.94
N GLN A 101 25.51 17.43 14.68
CA GLN A 101 25.48 17.31 16.13
C GLN A 101 24.63 18.42 16.78
N ALA A 102 24.61 19.62 16.20
CA ALA A 102 23.79 20.71 16.70
C ALA A 102 22.29 20.40 16.64
N GLU A 103 21.81 19.78 15.55
CA GLU A 103 20.41 19.31 15.45
C GLU A 103 20.09 18.24 16.52
N VAL A 104 21.04 17.33 16.75
CA VAL A 104 20.86 16.27 17.76
C VAL A 104 20.82 16.84 19.17
N ASP A 105 21.71 17.77 19.49
CA ASP A 105 21.78 18.38 20.82
C ASP A 105 20.50 19.16 21.11
N GLU A 106 20.02 19.96 20.16
CA GLU A 106 18.75 20.68 20.27
C GLU A 106 17.58 19.73 20.43
N ALA A 107 17.52 18.65 19.63
CA ALA A 107 16.45 17.70 19.69
C ALA A 107 16.42 16.92 21.01
N ASN A 108 17.56 16.58 21.58
CA ASN A 108 17.64 15.89 22.88
C ASN A 108 17.09 16.70 24.04
N GLU A 109 17.08 18.03 23.92
CA GLU A 109 16.49 18.92 24.92
C GLU A 109 14.96 19.01 24.81
N LYS A 110 14.43 18.78 23.62
CA LYS A 110 13.04 19.08 23.23
C LYS A 110 12.22 17.85 22.79
N ASN A 111 12.81 16.65 22.74
CA ASN A 111 12.12 15.46 22.28
C ASN A 111 11.73 14.54 23.44
N SER A 112 10.47 14.13 23.48
CA SER A 112 9.95 13.15 24.45
C SER A 112 9.50 11.85 23.81
N VAL A 113 9.71 11.68 22.50
CA VAL A 113 9.38 10.46 21.75
C VAL A 113 10.47 9.43 21.92
N GLY A 114 10.09 8.21 22.29
CA GLY A 114 11.04 7.10 22.48
C GLY A 114 11.83 7.22 23.79
N GLY A 115 12.57 6.18 24.12
CA GLY A 115 13.21 6.02 25.45
C GLY A 115 14.71 6.29 25.50
N GLY A 116 15.35 6.90 24.50
CA GLY A 116 16.80 7.06 24.46
C GLY A 116 17.28 8.36 23.84
N ALA A 117 18.53 8.74 24.17
CA ALA A 117 19.15 9.90 23.56
C ALA A 117 19.28 9.73 22.05
N LEU A 118 18.86 10.75 21.32
CA LEU A 118 18.99 10.84 19.87
C LEU A 118 20.46 10.97 19.47
N LYS A 119 20.76 10.48 18.28
CA LYS A 119 22.10 10.52 17.68
C LYS A 119 22.00 10.80 16.18
N LEU A 120 23.12 11.13 15.59
CA LEU A 120 23.26 11.25 14.13
C LEU A 120 22.72 9.99 13.43
N GLY A 121 21.90 10.21 12.42
CA GLY A 121 21.26 9.12 11.65
C GLY A 121 19.97 8.57 12.25
N ASP A 122 19.46 9.08 13.36
CA ASP A 122 18.09 8.83 13.80
C ASP A 122 17.11 9.63 12.95
N ILE A 123 15.86 9.15 12.83
CA ILE A 123 14.80 9.85 12.08
C ILE A 123 14.50 11.18 12.76
N ARG A 124 14.40 12.26 11.99
CA ARG A 124 13.97 13.56 12.48
C ARG A 124 12.48 13.72 12.29
N TYR A 125 11.74 13.89 13.40
CA TYR A 125 10.31 14.17 13.37
C TYR A 125 10.05 15.66 13.49
N LYS A 126 8.98 16.14 12.84
CA LYS A 126 8.53 17.53 12.91
C LYS A 126 7.66 17.76 14.12
N ASP A 127 7.86 18.88 14.77
CA ASP A 127 6.87 19.51 15.63
C ASP A 127 5.76 20.10 14.73
N VAL A 128 4.58 19.54 14.77
CA VAL A 128 3.43 19.96 13.97
C VAL A 128 2.24 20.38 14.82
N SER A 129 2.26 20.07 16.12
CA SER A 129 1.19 20.35 17.06
C SER A 129 1.73 20.41 18.49
N GLY A 130 0.89 20.70 19.45
CA GLY A 130 1.13 20.71 20.88
C GLY A 130 -0.20 20.75 21.63
N PRO A 131 -0.22 20.93 22.95
CA PRO A 131 -1.43 20.95 23.76
C PRO A 131 -2.50 21.95 23.30
N GLU A 132 -2.08 23.04 22.65
CA GLU A 132 -2.98 24.07 22.12
C GLU A 132 -3.31 23.87 20.62
N GLY A 133 -2.92 22.71 20.03
CA GLY A 133 -3.11 22.42 18.62
C GLY A 133 -2.20 23.21 17.67
N LYS A 134 -1.06 23.70 18.16
CA LYS A 134 -0.03 24.43 17.40
C LYS A 134 1.35 23.93 17.81
N PRO A 135 2.36 24.03 16.92
CA PRO A 135 3.74 23.73 17.26
C PRO A 135 4.19 24.46 18.50
N ASP A 136 4.78 23.75 19.45
CA ASP A 136 5.23 24.31 20.75
C ASP A 136 6.74 24.19 20.98
N GLY A 137 7.48 23.68 20.01
CA GLY A 137 8.91 23.49 20.03
C GLY A 137 9.36 22.18 20.65
N VAL A 138 8.43 21.29 21.01
CA VAL A 138 8.71 19.97 21.59
C VAL A 138 8.13 18.91 20.67
N VAL A 139 8.89 17.86 20.39
CA VAL A 139 8.37 16.70 19.63
C VAL A 139 7.86 15.67 20.62
N ASP A 140 6.54 15.45 20.64
CA ASP A 140 5.88 14.54 21.56
C ASP A 140 4.66 13.85 20.95
N THR A 141 3.78 13.27 21.74
CA THR A 141 2.59 12.55 21.28
C THR A 141 1.54 13.44 20.61
N TYR A 142 1.57 14.77 20.86
CA TYR A 142 0.68 15.72 20.19
C TYR A 142 1.04 15.94 18.71
N ASP A 143 2.27 15.59 18.30
CA ASP A 143 2.75 15.73 16.92
C ASP A 143 2.30 14.60 16.00
N ARG A 144 1.61 13.60 16.53
CA ARG A 144 1.03 12.56 15.68
C ARG A 144 -0.18 13.10 14.93
N THR A 145 -0.22 12.84 13.63
CA THR A 145 -1.29 13.28 12.73
C THR A 145 -1.63 12.20 11.71
N VAL A 146 -2.67 12.40 10.92
CA VAL A 146 -2.97 11.54 9.76
C VAL A 146 -1.87 11.74 8.72
N ILE A 147 -1.12 10.67 8.44
CA ILE A 147 0.04 10.70 7.55
C ILE A 147 -0.21 10.02 6.20
N GLY A 148 -1.29 9.26 6.05
CA GLY A 148 -1.59 8.59 4.79
C GLY A 148 -2.92 7.85 4.76
N ASN A 149 -3.26 7.37 3.57
CA ASN A 149 -4.54 6.73 3.25
C ASN A 149 -4.32 5.26 2.84
N PRO A 150 -4.94 4.29 3.54
CA PRO A 150 -4.86 2.87 3.18
C PRO A 150 -5.72 2.48 1.97
N PHE A 151 -6.64 3.34 1.53
CA PHE A 151 -7.55 3.08 0.41
C PHE A 151 -7.07 3.78 -0.86
N PRO A 152 -7.06 3.09 -2.02
CA PRO A 152 -6.73 3.75 -3.26
C PRO A 152 -7.77 4.80 -3.66
N ASP A 153 -7.29 5.95 -4.11
CA ASP A 153 -8.15 6.96 -4.73
C ASP A 153 -8.78 6.42 -6.01
N PHE A 154 -8.00 5.65 -6.77
CA PHE A 154 -8.41 5.10 -8.05
C PHE A 154 -8.05 3.62 -8.18
N THR A 155 -8.98 2.86 -8.76
CA THR A 155 -8.74 1.50 -9.23
C THR A 155 -9.03 1.45 -10.72
N TYR A 156 -8.14 0.86 -11.51
CA TYR A 156 -8.30 0.81 -12.95
C TYR A 156 -7.81 -0.50 -13.54
N GLY A 157 -8.42 -0.86 -14.65
CA GLY A 157 -8.02 -2.01 -15.44
C GLY A 157 -8.28 -1.78 -16.92
N PHE A 158 -7.47 -2.37 -17.77
CA PHE A 158 -7.71 -2.38 -19.20
C PHE A 158 -7.27 -3.69 -19.84
N GLY A 159 -8.07 -4.17 -20.76
CA GLY A 159 -7.81 -5.35 -21.56
C GLY A 159 -7.67 -5.00 -23.02
N LEU A 160 -6.75 -5.67 -23.69
CA LEU A 160 -6.52 -5.58 -25.12
C LEU A 160 -6.59 -6.98 -25.72
N ASN A 161 -7.30 -7.11 -26.81
CA ASN A 161 -7.41 -8.36 -27.58
C ASN A 161 -7.17 -8.06 -29.05
N ALA A 162 -6.42 -8.92 -29.72
CA ALA A 162 -6.23 -8.86 -31.16
C ALA A 162 -6.23 -10.27 -31.75
N ALA A 163 -6.81 -10.44 -32.94
CA ALA A 163 -6.73 -11.70 -33.65
C ALA A 163 -6.50 -11.47 -35.14
N TYR A 164 -5.66 -12.31 -35.74
CA TYR A 164 -5.31 -12.25 -37.14
C TYR A 164 -4.92 -13.63 -37.69
N LYS A 165 -5.67 -14.13 -38.67
CA LYS A 165 -5.36 -15.35 -39.42
C LYS A 165 -4.94 -16.56 -38.56
N GLY A 166 -5.66 -16.78 -37.46
CA GLY A 166 -5.41 -17.89 -36.54
C GLY A 166 -4.54 -17.49 -35.30
N PHE A 167 -3.78 -16.41 -35.36
CA PHE A 167 -3.14 -15.84 -34.19
C PHE A 167 -4.14 -15.06 -33.34
N ASP A 168 -4.01 -15.16 -32.04
CA ASP A 168 -4.74 -14.37 -31.07
C ASP A 168 -3.80 -13.91 -29.95
N LEU A 169 -3.96 -12.66 -29.56
CA LEU A 169 -3.25 -12.03 -28.45
C LEU A 169 -4.26 -11.44 -27.49
N SER A 170 -4.09 -11.70 -26.22
CA SER A 170 -4.80 -10.99 -25.16
C SER A 170 -3.83 -10.47 -24.11
N ALA A 171 -4.09 -9.28 -23.60
CA ALA A 171 -3.34 -8.68 -22.48
C ALA A 171 -4.31 -8.00 -21.53
N PHE A 172 -4.11 -8.20 -20.24
CA PHE A 172 -4.89 -7.55 -19.20
C PHE A 172 -3.99 -6.87 -18.18
N PHE A 173 -4.28 -5.60 -17.94
CA PHE A 173 -3.58 -4.74 -16.99
C PHE A 173 -4.52 -4.34 -15.86
N GLN A 174 -3.98 -4.25 -14.67
CA GLN A 174 -4.67 -3.77 -13.48
C GLN A 174 -3.76 -2.88 -12.66
N GLY A 175 -4.32 -1.86 -12.05
CA GLY A 175 -3.58 -0.99 -11.17
C GLY A 175 -4.47 -0.25 -10.18
N VAL A 176 -3.79 0.39 -9.23
CA VAL A 176 -4.36 1.34 -8.28
C VAL A 176 -3.49 2.57 -8.21
N ALA A 177 -4.06 3.69 -7.83
CA ALA A 177 -3.33 4.93 -7.61
C ALA A 177 -3.84 5.67 -6.38
N GLY A 178 -2.96 6.45 -5.74
CA GLY A 178 -3.27 7.21 -4.54
C GLY A 178 -3.54 6.32 -3.33
N VAL A 179 -2.67 5.35 -3.08
CA VAL A 179 -2.74 4.47 -1.92
C VAL A 179 -1.39 4.40 -1.23
N ASP A 180 -1.40 4.54 0.07
CA ASP A 180 -0.21 4.41 0.89
C ASP A 180 -0.12 3.02 1.53
N ARG A 181 1.12 2.59 1.82
CA ARG A 181 1.41 1.37 2.59
C ARG A 181 2.55 1.63 3.55
N ILE A 182 2.43 1.08 4.74
CA ILE A 182 3.51 1.07 5.71
C ILE A 182 4.45 -0.08 5.36
N VAL A 183 5.71 0.26 5.20
CA VAL A 183 6.81 -0.70 5.00
C VAL A 183 7.87 -0.38 6.04
N MET A 184 7.64 -0.86 7.26
CA MET A 184 8.54 -0.64 8.40
C MET A 184 9.57 -1.77 8.43
N ASP A 185 10.70 -1.53 7.80
CA ASP A 185 11.78 -2.50 7.62
C ASP A 185 12.93 -2.32 8.63
N TYR A 186 12.68 -1.60 9.72
CA TYR A 186 13.68 -1.44 10.77
C TYR A 186 13.87 -2.74 11.56
N PRO A 187 15.10 -3.27 11.70
CA PRO A 187 15.32 -4.51 12.43
C PRO A 187 15.16 -4.27 13.92
N THR A 188 14.17 -4.94 14.45
CA THR A 188 13.91 -4.99 15.90
C THR A 188 14.65 -6.12 16.60
N VAL A 189 15.16 -7.08 15.83
CA VAL A 189 15.91 -8.26 16.33
C VAL A 189 17.13 -8.54 15.44
N SER A 190 18.17 -9.15 16.02
CA SER A 190 19.31 -9.64 15.27
C SER A 190 18.86 -10.77 14.32
N GLY A 191 19.19 -10.67 13.05
CA GLY A 191 18.81 -11.66 12.05
C GLY A 191 19.00 -11.17 10.64
N ASN A 192 18.23 -11.71 9.71
CA ASN A 192 18.25 -11.27 8.34
C ASN A 192 17.65 -9.87 8.22
N VAL A 193 18.30 -9.02 7.44
CA VAL A 193 17.88 -7.65 7.13
C VAL A 193 17.68 -7.54 5.63
N THR A 194 16.87 -6.59 5.19
CA THR A 194 16.67 -6.33 3.77
C THR A 194 17.82 -5.54 3.19
N THR A 195 17.86 -5.45 1.87
CA THR A 195 18.87 -4.69 1.13
C THR A 195 18.80 -3.18 1.40
N ALA A 196 17.65 -2.66 1.83
CA ALA A 196 17.50 -1.27 2.28
C ALA A 196 18.52 -0.89 3.38
N PHE A 197 18.94 -1.86 4.19
CA PHE A 197 19.99 -1.70 5.21
C PHE A 197 21.37 -1.35 4.67
N LEU A 198 21.64 -1.61 3.40
CA LEU A 198 22.92 -1.21 2.78
C LEU A 198 23.04 0.32 2.72
N ASP A 199 21.91 1.03 2.65
CA ASP A 199 21.87 2.51 2.67
C ASP A 199 21.69 3.11 4.09
N ARG A 200 21.91 2.33 5.16
CA ARG A 200 21.83 2.86 6.52
C ARG A 200 22.89 3.91 6.79
N TYR A 201 22.51 4.91 7.55
CA TYR A 201 23.45 5.89 8.05
C TYR A 201 24.53 5.22 8.91
N SER A 202 25.77 5.58 8.64
CA SER A 202 26.94 5.26 9.45
C SER A 202 27.94 6.39 9.37
N GLU A 203 28.32 6.95 10.50
CA GLU A 203 29.20 8.11 10.58
C GLU A 203 30.52 7.88 9.83
N SER A 204 31.08 6.67 9.94
CA SER A 204 32.37 6.33 9.33
C SER A 204 32.26 5.72 7.93
N ALA A 205 31.20 4.93 7.64
CA ALA A 205 31.10 4.14 6.43
C ALA A 205 30.10 4.71 5.40
N ASN A 206 29.02 5.35 5.84
CA ASN A 206 27.98 5.93 4.97
C ASN A 206 27.31 7.13 5.62
N PRO A 207 27.99 8.29 5.72
CA PRO A 207 27.42 9.49 6.38
C PRO A 207 26.25 10.10 5.59
N ASN A 208 26.08 9.74 4.33
CA ASN A 208 24.99 10.20 3.47
C ASN A 208 23.86 9.17 3.33
N GLY A 209 23.91 8.04 4.04
CA GLY A 209 22.87 7.02 4.00
C GLY A 209 21.49 7.56 4.34
N ASN A 210 20.44 7.09 3.66
CA ASN A 210 19.08 7.57 3.82
C ASN A 210 18.22 6.65 4.70
N PHE A 211 18.76 5.51 5.10
CA PHE A 211 18.11 4.61 6.07
C PHE A 211 18.63 4.91 7.49
N PRO A 212 17.78 4.82 8.53
CA PRO A 212 18.18 5.15 9.89
C PRO A 212 19.35 4.30 10.39
N ARG A 213 20.15 4.89 11.31
CA ARG A 213 21.19 4.14 12.00
C ARG A 213 20.62 2.99 12.82
N LEU A 214 21.40 1.99 13.12
CA LEU A 214 21.05 0.92 14.05
C LEU A 214 21.21 1.38 15.52
N GLY A 215 20.45 0.75 16.41
CA GLY A 215 20.63 0.90 17.86
C GLY A 215 19.68 1.87 18.55
N ASN A 216 18.65 2.37 17.87
CA ASN A 216 17.56 3.16 18.48
C ASN A 216 16.20 2.67 17.96
N GLY A 217 15.92 1.37 18.18
CA GLY A 217 14.74 0.71 17.65
C GLY A 217 13.43 1.33 18.12
N ASP A 218 13.34 1.66 19.40
CA ASP A 218 12.11 2.20 19.99
C ASP A 218 11.74 3.57 19.40
N TYR A 219 12.73 4.37 19.01
CA TYR A 219 12.51 5.65 18.37
C TYR A 219 12.33 5.55 16.85
N ASN A 220 13.27 4.88 16.17
CA ASN A 220 13.26 4.82 14.71
C ASN A 220 12.13 3.93 14.13
N SER A 221 11.52 3.07 14.92
CA SER A 221 10.36 2.27 14.52
C SER A 221 9.00 2.89 14.86
N GLN A 222 8.99 4.12 15.37
CA GLN A 222 7.72 4.81 15.61
C GLN A 222 6.90 4.97 14.32
N PRO A 223 5.56 4.88 14.43
CA PRO A 223 4.69 5.19 13.32
C PRO A 223 4.99 6.57 12.73
N SER A 224 5.43 6.60 11.48
CA SER A 224 5.81 7.86 10.84
C SER A 224 5.74 7.79 9.31
N SER A 225 5.71 8.96 8.69
CA SER A 225 5.74 9.09 7.25
C SER A 225 7.05 8.59 6.62
N PHE A 226 8.10 8.36 7.40
CA PHE A 226 9.33 7.74 6.91
C PHE A 226 9.10 6.33 6.36
N TRP A 227 8.23 5.58 7.02
CA TRP A 227 7.88 4.20 6.68
C TRP A 227 6.71 4.09 5.71
N LEU A 228 6.09 5.23 5.37
CA LEU A 228 4.99 5.28 4.43
C LEU A 228 5.52 5.32 3.00
N LYS A 229 5.02 4.43 2.15
CA LYS A 229 5.39 4.35 0.74
C LYS A 229 4.14 4.49 -0.13
N ASP A 230 4.28 5.22 -1.24
CA ASP A 230 3.26 5.21 -2.28
C ASP A 230 3.21 3.82 -2.93
N ALA A 231 2.12 3.11 -2.70
CA ALA A 231 1.88 1.76 -3.19
C ALA A 231 1.07 1.74 -4.49
N SER A 232 1.00 2.86 -5.19
CA SER A 232 0.43 2.92 -6.53
C SER A 232 1.18 2.00 -7.48
N TYR A 233 0.44 1.28 -8.33
CA TYR A 233 1.06 0.39 -9.30
C TYR A 233 0.21 0.20 -10.55
N LEU A 234 0.87 -0.23 -11.62
CA LEU A 234 0.28 -0.82 -12.82
C LEU A 234 0.94 -2.17 -13.08
N ARG A 235 0.15 -3.23 -13.21
CA ARG A 235 0.63 -4.59 -13.44
C ARG A 235 0.02 -5.21 -14.68
N LEU A 236 0.86 -5.81 -15.52
CA LEU A 236 0.41 -6.75 -16.56
C LEU A 236 0.08 -8.07 -15.87
N LYS A 237 -1.23 -8.26 -15.60
CA LYS A 237 -1.75 -9.43 -14.87
C LYS A 237 -1.71 -10.70 -15.71
N ASN A 238 -2.02 -10.56 -16.99
CA ASN A 238 -2.01 -11.68 -17.91
C ASN A 238 -1.69 -11.21 -19.32
N ILE A 239 -0.88 -11.98 -20.02
CA ILE A 239 -0.69 -11.90 -21.47
C ILE A 239 -0.68 -13.31 -22.02
N GLU A 240 -1.40 -13.51 -23.11
CA GLU A 240 -1.49 -14.79 -23.79
C GLU A 240 -1.40 -14.59 -25.31
N LEU A 241 -0.55 -15.38 -25.94
CA LEU A 241 -0.43 -15.47 -27.40
C LEU A 241 -0.76 -16.88 -27.84
N GLY A 242 -1.77 -17.03 -28.67
CA GLY A 242 -2.24 -18.30 -29.19
C GLY A 242 -2.18 -18.39 -30.71
N TYR A 243 -2.18 -19.61 -31.20
CA TYR A 243 -2.37 -19.92 -32.61
C TYR A 243 -3.34 -21.07 -32.77
N SER A 244 -4.43 -20.81 -33.48
CA SER A 244 -5.44 -21.82 -33.87
C SER A 244 -5.14 -22.33 -35.25
N PHE A 245 -4.91 -23.63 -35.38
CA PHE A 245 -4.62 -24.26 -36.64
C PHE A 245 -5.86 -24.28 -37.55
N LYS A 246 -5.64 -24.14 -38.86
CA LYS A 246 -6.71 -24.21 -39.82
C LYS A 246 -7.33 -25.62 -39.83
N GLN A 247 -8.67 -25.68 -39.88
CA GLN A 247 -9.41 -26.92 -39.77
C GLN A 247 -9.02 -27.93 -40.86
N GLU A 248 -8.65 -27.47 -42.05
CA GLU A 248 -8.20 -28.32 -43.15
C GLU A 248 -6.95 -29.13 -42.79
N TRP A 249 -6.06 -28.60 -41.96
CA TRP A 249 -4.82 -29.26 -41.54
C TRP A 249 -5.08 -30.34 -40.49
N ILE A 250 -5.96 -30.02 -39.53
CA ILE A 250 -6.19 -30.87 -38.35
C ILE A 250 -7.22 -31.98 -38.61
N ARG A 251 -8.09 -31.84 -39.60
CA ARG A 251 -9.05 -32.90 -40.03
C ARG A 251 -8.37 -34.23 -40.39
N LYS A 252 -7.18 -34.16 -40.95
CA LYS A 252 -6.39 -35.37 -41.25
C LYS A 252 -6.02 -36.15 -39.99
N ALA A 253 -5.89 -35.45 -38.87
CA ALA A 253 -5.65 -36.05 -37.56
C ALA A 253 -6.95 -36.37 -36.79
N LYS A 254 -8.14 -36.24 -37.43
CA LYS A 254 -9.46 -36.41 -36.82
C LYS A 254 -9.71 -35.45 -35.63
N LEU A 255 -9.08 -34.28 -35.64
CA LEU A 255 -9.29 -33.25 -34.66
C LEU A 255 -10.27 -32.20 -35.21
N GLU A 256 -11.15 -31.70 -34.34
CA GLU A 256 -12.09 -30.64 -34.69
C GLU A 256 -11.47 -29.25 -34.45
N ARG A 257 -10.63 -29.12 -33.42
CA ARG A 257 -9.96 -27.91 -33.06
C ARG A 257 -8.57 -28.24 -32.50
N LEU A 258 -7.60 -27.40 -32.81
CA LEU A 258 -6.26 -27.43 -32.21
C LEU A 258 -5.76 -25.99 -32.06
N ARG A 259 -5.46 -25.58 -30.83
CA ARG A 259 -4.85 -24.31 -30.52
C ARG A 259 -3.66 -24.54 -29.58
N ILE A 260 -2.53 -23.96 -29.93
CA ILE A 260 -1.34 -23.88 -29.04
C ILE A 260 -1.25 -22.46 -28.53
N TYR A 261 -0.94 -22.30 -27.26
CA TYR A 261 -0.75 -20.98 -26.68
C TYR A 261 0.39 -20.95 -25.67
N VAL A 262 0.95 -19.76 -25.49
CA VAL A 262 1.85 -19.40 -24.41
C VAL A 262 1.22 -18.29 -23.61
N SER A 263 1.31 -18.36 -22.30
CA SER A 263 0.80 -17.31 -21.43
C SER A 263 1.80 -16.96 -20.32
N ALA A 264 1.72 -15.72 -19.87
CA ALA A 264 2.51 -15.26 -18.76
C ALA A 264 1.67 -14.38 -17.82
N GLN A 265 1.94 -14.48 -16.52
CA GLN A 265 1.23 -13.73 -15.50
C GLN A 265 2.21 -12.91 -14.64
N ASN A 266 1.79 -11.70 -14.27
CA ASN A 266 2.51 -10.81 -13.36
C ASN A 266 3.94 -10.48 -13.80
N ILE A 267 4.24 -10.52 -15.11
CA ILE A 267 5.60 -10.38 -15.63
C ILE A 267 6.14 -8.95 -15.57
N LEU A 268 5.26 -7.96 -15.57
CA LEU A 268 5.60 -6.54 -15.49
C LEU A 268 4.79 -5.88 -14.38
N THR A 269 5.49 -5.16 -13.50
CA THR A 269 4.89 -4.28 -12.50
C THR A 269 5.63 -2.96 -12.53
N ILE A 270 4.91 -1.86 -12.65
CA ILE A 270 5.41 -0.49 -12.57
C ILE A 270 4.91 0.07 -11.24
N THR A 271 5.80 0.45 -10.34
CA THR A 271 5.49 0.93 -8.99
C THR A 271 6.66 1.73 -8.45
N GLY A 272 6.42 2.54 -7.43
CA GLY A 272 7.47 3.22 -6.66
C GLY A 272 8.05 2.39 -5.51
N ILE A 273 7.56 1.16 -5.29
CA ILE A 273 8.07 0.25 -4.27
C ILE A 273 8.96 -0.80 -4.95
N ASP A 274 10.27 -0.76 -4.69
CA ASP A 274 11.23 -1.67 -5.33
C ASP A 274 11.38 -3.01 -4.58
N ASP A 275 11.30 -3.01 -3.26
CA ASP A 275 11.64 -4.16 -2.42
C ASP A 275 10.44 -5.06 -2.09
N TYR A 276 9.20 -4.61 -2.33
CA TYR A 276 7.97 -5.29 -1.94
C TYR A 276 6.93 -5.31 -3.07
N ASP A 277 6.02 -6.28 -2.99
CA ASP A 277 4.90 -6.34 -3.93
C ASP A 277 3.81 -5.33 -3.53
N PRO A 278 3.54 -4.29 -4.34
CA PRO A 278 2.59 -3.22 -3.98
C PRO A 278 1.15 -3.71 -3.86
N GLU A 279 0.80 -4.84 -4.46
CA GLU A 279 -0.54 -5.43 -4.39
C GLU A 279 -0.77 -6.23 -3.11
N LYS A 280 0.30 -6.67 -2.47
CA LYS A 280 0.25 -7.44 -1.23
C LYS A 280 0.50 -6.53 -0.04
N TYR A 281 -0.46 -6.48 0.84
CA TYR A 281 -0.24 -5.99 2.18
C TYR A 281 -0.72 -7.06 3.16
N GLY A 282 0.09 -7.36 4.14
CA GLY A 282 -0.32 -8.19 5.26
C GLY A 282 -0.79 -7.31 6.42
N THR A 283 -1.27 -7.93 7.47
CA THR A 283 -1.42 -7.29 8.78
C THR A 283 -0.08 -6.95 9.42
N ASP A 284 1.01 -7.42 8.82
CA ASP A 284 2.38 -7.16 9.23
C ASP A 284 2.91 -5.90 8.51
N THR A 285 3.18 -4.88 9.30
CA THR A 285 3.77 -3.60 8.84
C THR A 285 5.16 -3.73 8.23
N ARG A 286 5.80 -4.90 8.35
CA ARG A 286 7.15 -5.17 7.82
C ARG A 286 7.19 -5.59 6.35
N GLY A 287 6.04 -5.65 5.68
CA GLY A 287 5.99 -6.01 4.26
C GLY A 287 6.28 -7.49 3.97
N HIS A 288 6.22 -8.38 4.94
CA HIS A 288 6.55 -9.81 4.79
C HIS A 288 5.52 -10.63 4.00
N ALA A 289 4.61 -9.97 3.28
CA ALA A 289 3.67 -10.67 2.43
C ALA A 289 4.38 -11.33 1.24
N TYR A 290 4.06 -12.59 0.98
CA TYR A 290 4.64 -13.31 -0.16
C TYR A 290 4.26 -12.63 -1.48
N PRO A 291 5.24 -12.26 -2.33
CA PRO A 291 4.97 -11.54 -3.57
C PRO A 291 4.20 -12.39 -4.59
N ASN A 292 3.50 -11.74 -5.50
CA ASN A 292 2.85 -12.42 -6.62
C ASN A 292 3.90 -13.04 -7.54
N ALA A 293 3.81 -14.35 -7.73
CA ALA A 293 4.74 -15.07 -8.60
C ALA A 293 4.56 -14.67 -10.08
N LYS A 294 5.69 -14.56 -10.80
CA LYS A 294 5.69 -14.53 -12.26
C LYS A 294 5.53 -15.96 -12.77
N THR A 295 4.50 -16.20 -13.55
CA THR A 295 4.18 -17.54 -14.04
C THR A 295 4.22 -17.56 -15.55
N PHE A 296 4.81 -18.61 -16.12
CA PHE A 296 4.82 -18.87 -17.56
C PHE A 296 4.18 -20.23 -17.83
N SER A 297 3.32 -20.30 -18.81
CA SER A 297 2.62 -21.54 -19.17
C SER A 297 2.61 -21.74 -20.67
N VAL A 298 2.64 -23.00 -21.07
CA VAL A 298 2.39 -23.43 -22.46
C VAL A 298 1.22 -24.40 -22.40
N GLY A 299 0.25 -24.20 -23.27
CA GLY A 299 -0.93 -25.03 -23.30
C GLY A 299 -1.34 -25.43 -24.70
N LEU A 300 -2.14 -26.48 -24.76
CA LEU A 300 -2.72 -27.05 -25.97
C LEU A 300 -4.20 -27.30 -25.71
N ASN A 301 -5.05 -26.82 -26.61
CA ASN A 301 -6.51 -27.00 -26.59
C ASN A 301 -6.98 -27.73 -27.81
#